data_82d47170f631c585d6ffb22c36855853
#
_entry.id   82d47170f631c585d6ffb22c36855853
#
_cell.length_a   1.000
_cell.length_b   1.000
_cell.length_c   1.000
_cell.angle_alpha   90.00
_cell.angle_beta   90.00
_cell.angle_gamma   90.00
#
_symmetry.space_group_name_H-M   'P 1'
#
loop_
_entity.id
_entity.type
_entity.pdbx_description
1 polymer ?
#
loop_
_entity_poly.entity_id
_entity_poly.type
_entity_poly.pdbx_seq_one_letter_code
_entity_poly.pdbx_strand_id
1 'polypeptide(L)'
;MVWLIGEDEVNQVLRIEDVIRVSEEAYLEVDQGKAANRPRTFTTAPTGGGDFMANTMEGILTGKGVYCLRISAGTRPTTPGFSRSGDDHSSYRHLYDLESGRLIAIVYGSAIGNTRV
;
A
#
# COMPACT_ATOMS: atom_id res chain seq x y z
N MET A 1 16.68 10.90 7.41
CA MET A 1 16.58 10.71 5.96
C MET A 1 15.42 9.76 5.65
N VAL A 2 14.59 10.13 4.69
CA VAL A 2 13.46 9.32 4.24
C VAL A 2 13.77 8.79 2.84
N TRP A 3 13.62 7.48 2.65
CA TRP A 3 13.81 6.87 1.33
C TRP A 3 12.56 7.06 0.48
N LEU A 4 12.75 7.53 -0.76
CA LEU A 4 11.71 7.52 -1.79
C LEU A 4 12.00 6.36 -2.73
N ILE A 5 11.12 5.37 -2.75
CA ILE A 5 11.32 4.13 -3.51
C ILE A 5 10.21 4.04 -4.55
N GLY A 6 10.59 4.11 -5.81
CA GLY A 6 9.67 4.02 -6.92
C GLY A 6 9.53 2.61 -7.47
N GLU A 7 8.71 2.48 -8.50
CA GLU A 7 8.39 1.19 -9.11
C GLU A 7 9.62 0.50 -9.71
N ASP A 8 10.52 1.26 -10.33
CA ASP A 8 11.74 0.71 -10.92
C ASP A 8 12.65 0.12 -9.86
N GLU A 9 12.84 0.82 -8.75
CA GLU A 9 13.65 0.31 -7.63
C GLU A 9 13.03 -0.91 -6.98
N VAL A 10 11.70 -0.93 -6.84
CA VAL A 10 10.98 -2.12 -6.33
C VAL A 10 11.21 -3.30 -7.25
N ASN A 11 11.07 -3.11 -8.55
CA ASN A 11 11.25 -4.20 -9.53
C ASN A 11 12.69 -4.75 -9.55
N GLN A 12 13.68 -3.92 -9.22
CA GLN A 12 15.08 -4.35 -9.15
C GLN A 12 15.39 -5.22 -7.93
N VAL A 13 14.70 -5.00 -6.82
CA VAL A 13 15.05 -5.66 -5.54
C VAL A 13 14.01 -6.67 -5.07
N LEU A 14 12.76 -6.54 -5.50
CA LEU A 14 11.68 -7.41 -5.04
C LEU A 14 11.73 -8.76 -5.75
N ARG A 15 11.87 -9.82 -4.96
CA ARG A 15 11.87 -11.20 -5.44
C ARG A 15 10.64 -11.91 -4.92
N ILE A 16 10.08 -12.81 -5.73
CA ILE A 16 8.88 -13.56 -5.34
C ILE A 16 9.12 -14.38 -4.07
N GLU A 17 10.32 -14.92 -3.89
CA GLU A 17 10.70 -15.67 -2.69
C GLU A 17 10.62 -14.81 -1.44
N ASP A 18 11.05 -13.55 -1.53
CA ASP A 18 10.95 -12.59 -0.42
C ASP A 18 9.50 -12.25 -0.10
N VAL A 19 8.65 -12.09 -1.13
CA VAL A 19 7.22 -11.81 -0.95
C VAL A 19 6.53 -12.97 -0.24
N ILE A 20 6.82 -14.21 -0.65
CA ILE A 20 6.27 -15.41 0.00
C ILE A 20 6.71 -15.46 1.46
N ARG A 21 8.01 -15.30 1.71
CA ARG A 21 8.57 -15.36 3.07
C ARG A 21 7.97 -14.30 4.00
N VAL A 22 7.96 -13.04 3.57
CA VAL A 22 7.44 -11.96 4.42
C VAL A 22 5.93 -12.06 4.62
N SER A 23 5.20 -12.60 3.64
CA SER A 23 3.77 -12.84 3.79
C SER A 23 3.48 -13.93 4.82
N GLU A 24 4.24 -15.04 4.79
CA GLU A 24 4.15 -16.08 5.81
C GLU A 24 4.46 -15.54 7.21
N GLU A 25 5.53 -14.78 7.34
CA GLU A 25 5.91 -14.14 8.59
C GLU A 25 4.81 -13.20 9.12
N ALA A 26 4.19 -12.43 8.23
CA ALA A 26 3.11 -11.52 8.59
C ALA A 26 1.87 -12.29 9.09
N TYR A 27 1.49 -13.38 8.43
CA TYR A 27 0.39 -14.22 8.89
C TYR A 27 0.68 -14.87 10.23
N LEU A 28 1.92 -15.29 10.48
CA LEU A 28 2.32 -15.82 11.80
C LEU A 28 2.22 -14.74 12.87
N GLU A 29 2.59 -13.50 12.58
CA GLU A 29 2.43 -12.40 13.53
C GLU A 29 0.95 -12.13 13.83
N VAL A 30 0.06 -12.23 12.85
CA VAL A 30 -1.39 -12.15 13.07
C VAL A 30 -1.85 -13.23 14.04
N ASP A 31 -1.45 -14.47 13.81
CA ASP A 31 -1.79 -15.61 14.66
C ASP A 31 -1.27 -15.44 16.10
N GLN A 32 -0.10 -14.86 16.24
CA GLN A 32 0.52 -14.60 17.55
C GLN A 32 0.00 -13.34 18.26
N GLY A 33 -0.92 -12.59 17.65
CA GLY A 33 -1.42 -11.36 18.21
C GLY A 33 -0.43 -10.19 18.14
N LYS A 34 0.58 -10.28 17.28
CA LYS A 34 1.62 -9.27 17.11
C LYS A 34 1.36 -8.32 15.94
N ALA A 35 0.29 -8.54 15.20
CA ALA A 35 -0.10 -7.69 14.09
C ALA A 35 -1.49 -7.12 14.33
N ALA A 36 -1.70 -5.91 13.87
CA ALA A 36 -3.01 -5.26 13.89
C ALA A 36 -3.19 -4.49 12.60
N ASN A 37 -4.41 -4.44 12.11
CA ASN A 37 -4.75 -3.64 10.95
C ASN A 37 -6.12 -3.01 11.13
N ARG A 38 -6.35 -1.91 10.42
CA ARG A 38 -7.66 -1.28 10.36
C ARG A 38 -8.39 -1.69 9.08
N PRO A 39 -9.72 -1.77 9.12
CA PRO A 39 -10.51 -1.95 7.92
C PRO A 39 -10.23 -0.84 6.91
N ARG A 40 -10.36 -1.18 5.62
CA ARG A 40 -10.22 -0.22 4.54
C ARG A 40 -11.28 0.88 4.67
N THR A 41 -10.84 2.14 4.59
CA THR A 41 -11.73 3.30 4.56
C THR A 41 -11.77 3.90 3.17
N PHE A 42 -12.95 4.38 2.79
CA PHE A 42 -13.17 5.03 1.49
C PHE A 42 -13.65 6.46 1.70
N THR A 43 -13.11 7.35 0.87
CA THR A 43 -13.60 8.72 0.74
C THR A 43 -13.92 8.96 -0.73
N THR A 44 -15.13 9.38 -1.02
CA THR A 44 -15.60 9.58 -2.38
C THR A 44 -16.21 10.95 -2.55
N ALA A 45 -16.09 11.50 -3.76
CA ALA A 45 -16.72 12.77 -4.12
C ALA A 45 -17.00 12.79 -5.63
N PRO A 46 -18.16 13.32 -6.05
CA PRO A 46 -18.43 13.53 -7.45
C PRO A 46 -17.54 14.64 -8.02
N THR A 47 -17.08 14.47 -9.25
CA THR A 47 -16.30 15.47 -9.97
C THR A 47 -16.82 15.60 -11.41
N GLY A 48 -16.35 16.61 -12.14
CA GLY A 48 -16.74 16.81 -13.53
C GLY A 48 -16.25 15.67 -14.47
N GLY A 49 -15.20 14.95 -14.09
CA GLY A 49 -14.65 13.84 -14.87
C GLY A 49 -15.05 12.46 -14.40
N GLY A 50 -15.86 12.36 -13.35
CA GLY A 50 -16.26 11.10 -12.73
C GLY A 50 -16.21 11.17 -11.22
N ASP A 51 -16.34 10.02 -10.56
CA ASP A 51 -16.28 9.98 -9.10
C ASP A 51 -14.84 9.82 -8.63
N PHE A 52 -14.39 10.78 -7.83
CA PHE A 52 -13.13 10.64 -7.09
C PHE A 52 -13.31 9.59 -6.00
N MET A 53 -12.31 8.74 -5.84
CA MET A 53 -12.27 7.77 -4.75
C MET A 53 -10.85 7.65 -4.21
N ALA A 54 -10.72 7.79 -2.91
CA ALA A 54 -9.51 7.46 -2.20
C ALA A 54 -9.81 6.32 -1.22
N ASN A 55 -8.86 5.43 -1.03
CA ASN A 55 -8.94 4.43 0.02
C ASN A 55 -7.65 4.38 0.81
N THR A 56 -7.79 4.14 2.11
CA THR A 56 -6.67 4.02 3.02
C THR A 56 -6.73 2.68 3.73
N MET A 57 -5.56 2.10 3.93
CA MET A 57 -5.35 0.90 4.73
C MET A 57 -4.13 1.10 5.60
N GLU A 58 -4.17 0.61 6.81
CA GLU A 58 -3.02 0.69 7.70
C GLU A 58 -2.84 -0.59 8.49
N GLY A 59 -1.61 -0.86 8.88
CA GLY A 59 -1.29 -2.05 9.63
C GLY A 59 0.01 -1.91 10.40
N ILE A 60 0.13 -2.71 11.43
CA ILE A 60 1.30 -2.81 12.31
C ILE A 60 1.77 -4.25 12.33
N LEU A 61 3.08 -4.45 12.20
CA LEU A 61 3.75 -5.71 12.48
C LEU A 61 4.75 -5.46 13.60
N THR A 62 4.38 -5.82 14.83
CA THR A 62 5.21 -5.51 16.01
C THR A 62 6.51 -6.30 16.02
N GLY A 63 6.52 -7.54 15.51
CA GLY A 63 7.74 -8.33 15.41
C GLY A 63 8.74 -7.79 14.42
N LYS A 64 8.27 -7.04 13.41
CA LYS A 64 9.11 -6.32 12.45
C LYS A 64 9.40 -4.89 12.88
N GLY A 65 8.71 -4.36 13.86
CA GLY A 65 8.85 -2.99 14.33
C GLY A 65 8.39 -1.94 13.34
N VAL A 66 7.37 -2.25 12.51
CA VAL A 66 6.93 -1.35 11.44
C VAL A 66 5.43 -1.08 11.47
N TYR A 67 5.09 0.15 11.09
CA TYR A 67 3.74 0.58 10.75
C TYR A 67 3.72 1.00 9.29
N CYS A 68 2.71 0.59 8.57
CA CYS A 68 2.54 0.96 7.16
C CYS A 68 1.16 1.56 6.93
N LEU A 69 1.13 2.72 6.30
CA LEU A 69 -0.09 3.36 5.80
C LEU A 69 -0.07 3.34 4.28
N ARG A 70 -1.09 2.77 3.66
CA ARG A 70 -1.28 2.81 2.22
C ARG A 70 -2.42 3.74 1.87
N ILE A 71 -2.17 4.65 0.94
CA ILE A 71 -3.18 5.53 0.35
C ILE A 71 -3.21 5.25 -1.15
N SER A 72 -4.40 5.00 -1.68
CA SER A 72 -4.63 4.89 -3.12
C SER A 72 -5.77 5.82 -3.51
N ALA A 73 -5.55 6.62 -4.53
CA ALA A 73 -6.54 7.58 -5.01
C ALA A 73 -6.68 7.50 -6.53
N GLY A 74 -7.86 7.82 -7.03
CA GLY A 74 -8.11 7.84 -8.45
C GLY A 74 -9.50 8.39 -8.76
N THR A 75 -9.75 8.61 -10.04
CA THR A 75 -11.06 9.00 -10.55
C THR A 75 -11.66 7.84 -11.31
N ARG A 76 -12.89 7.49 -10.98
CA ARG A 76 -13.65 6.47 -11.68
C ARG A 76 -14.54 7.14 -12.70
N PRO A 77 -14.32 6.92 -14.01
CA PRO A 77 -15.19 7.49 -15.03
C PRO A 77 -16.62 7.01 -14.88
N THR A 78 -17.57 7.90 -15.08
CA THR A 78 -18.99 7.57 -15.04
C THR A 78 -19.50 6.95 -16.34
N THR A 79 -18.69 6.98 -17.41
CA THR A 79 -19.06 6.43 -18.71
C THR A 79 -18.94 4.91 -18.71
N PRO A 80 -20.01 4.15 -19.04
CA PRO A 80 -19.94 2.69 -19.10
C PRO A 80 -18.93 2.21 -20.15
N GLY A 81 -18.18 1.15 -19.84
CA GLY A 81 -17.19 0.55 -20.73
C GLY A 81 -15.79 1.15 -20.68
N PHE A 82 -15.57 2.17 -19.86
CA PHE A 82 -14.24 2.74 -19.65
C PHE A 82 -13.49 1.88 -18.64
N SER A 83 -12.41 1.25 -19.07
CA SER A 83 -11.56 0.54 -18.13
C SER A 83 -10.63 1.50 -17.41
N ARG A 84 -10.40 1.26 -16.15
CA ARG A 84 -9.42 1.97 -15.35
C ARG A 84 -8.03 1.72 -15.94
N SER A 85 -7.40 2.73 -16.50
CA SER A 85 -6.00 2.59 -16.89
C SER A 85 -5.14 2.61 -15.63
N GLY A 86 -4.10 1.78 -15.59
CA GLY A 86 -3.22 1.69 -14.44
C GLY A 86 -2.50 3.00 -14.10
N ASP A 87 -2.40 3.88 -15.08
CA ASP A 87 -1.68 5.16 -14.97
C ASP A 87 -2.47 6.25 -14.22
N ASP A 88 -3.80 6.10 -14.10
CA ASP A 88 -4.65 7.04 -13.39
C ASP A 88 -4.71 6.77 -11.87
N HIS A 89 -3.83 5.93 -11.38
CA HIS A 89 -3.88 5.43 -10.02
C HIS A 89 -2.65 5.81 -9.22
N SER A 90 -2.83 6.72 -8.28
CA SER A 90 -1.78 7.08 -7.34
C SER A 90 -1.86 6.18 -6.11
N SER A 91 -0.82 5.39 -5.88
CA SER A 91 -0.73 4.49 -4.74
C SER A 91 0.59 4.69 -4.02
N TYR A 92 0.51 5.04 -2.73
CA TYR A 92 1.65 5.34 -1.89
C TYR A 92 1.59 4.52 -0.61
N ARG A 93 2.74 4.03 -0.19
CA ARG A 93 2.90 3.32 1.08
C ARG A 93 3.91 4.07 1.92
N HIS A 94 3.49 4.48 3.11
CA HIS A 94 4.32 5.19 4.07
C HIS A 94 4.73 4.21 5.15
N LEU A 95 6.02 4.06 5.35
CA LEU A 95 6.58 3.12 6.30
C LEU A 95 7.18 3.87 7.48
N TYR A 96 6.76 3.52 8.67
CA TYR A 96 7.22 4.15 9.91
C TYR A 96 7.88 3.13 10.82
N ASP A 97 8.90 3.58 11.54
CA ASP A 97 9.50 2.82 12.63
C ASP A 97 8.63 2.94 13.88
N LEU A 98 8.25 1.81 14.47
CA LEU A 98 7.36 1.81 15.64
C LEU A 98 8.01 2.41 16.88
N GLU A 99 9.31 2.19 17.07
CA GLU A 99 9.99 2.63 18.27
C GLU A 99 10.14 4.14 18.30
N SER A 100 10.58 4.74 17.20
CA SER A 100 10.84 6.18 17.11
C SER A 100 9.65 7.00 16.60
N GLY A 101 8.68 6.36 15.94
CA GLY A 101 7.59 7.04 15.24
C GLY A 101 8.03 7.76 13.98
N ARG A 102 9.26 7.56 13.53
CA ARG A 102 9.81 8.27 12.36
C ARG A 102 9.39 7.61 11.05
N LEU A 103 9.10 8.44 10.05
CA LEU A 103 8.91 8.00 8.69
C LEU A 103 10.25 7.49 8.12
N ILE A 104 10.27 6.24 7.67
CA ILE A 104 11.48 5.59 7.12
C ILE A 104 11.50 5.72 5.60
N ALA A 105 10.37 5.43 4.96
CA ALA A 105 10.30 5.34 3.50
C ALA A 105 8.90 5.64 2.99
N ILE A 106 8.84 6.14 1.75
CA ILE A 106 7.63 6.20 0.95
C ILE A 106 7.87 5.34 -0.28
N VAL A 107 7.03 4.31 -0.46
CA VAL A 107 7.09 3.41 -1.61
C VAL A 107 5.88 3.67 -2.49
N TYR A 108 6.10 3.99 -3.75
CA TYR A 108 5.02 4.30 -4.68
C TYR A 108 5.03 3.36 -5.90
N GLY A 109 3.86 3.24 -6.52
CA GLY A 109 3.66 2.36 -7.66
C GLY A 109 2.83 1.12 -7.33
N SER A 110 2.56 0.31 -8.34
CA SER A 110 1.71 -0.86 -8.26
C SER A 110 2.46 -2.19 -8.11
N ALA A 111 3.79 -2.19 -8.30
CA ALA A 111 4.59 -3.41 -8.36
C ALA A 111 4.42 -4.32 -7.13
N ILE A 112 4.45 -3.76 -5.92
CA ILE A 112 4.26 -4.56 -4.69
C ILE A 112 2.87 -5.20 -4.65
N GLY A 113 1.84 -4.45 -5.03
CA GLY A 113 0.47 -4.95 -5.07
C GLY A 113 0.31 -6.09 -6.06
N ASN A 114 0.89 -5.95 -7.24
CA ASN A 114 0.78 -6.95 -8.29
C ASN A 114 1.53 -8.24 -7.97
N THR A 115 2.66 -8.15 -7.29
CA THR A 115 3.49 -9.32 -6.96
C THR A 115 2.87 -10.21 -5.88
N ARG A 116 2.08 -9.65 -4.96
CA ARG A 116 1.51 -10.42 -3.84
C ARG A 116 0.18 -11.11 -4.14
N VAL A 117 -0.41 -10.86 -5.31
CA VAL A 117 -1.72 -11.42 -5.70
C VAL A 117 -1.58 -12.78 -6.35
#